data_c1db7fa078485c815e2e79d54fa5f907
#
_entry.id   c1db7fa078485c815e2e79d54fa5f907
#
_cell.length_a   1.000
_cell.length_b   1.000
_cell.length_c   1.000
_cell.angle_alpha   90.00
_cell.angle_beta   90.00
_cell.angle_gamma   90.00
#
_symmetry.space_group_name_H-M   'P 1'
#
loop_
_entity.id
_entity.type
_entity.pdbx_description
1 polymer ?
#
loop_
_entity_poly.entity_id
_entity_poly.type
_entity_poly.pdbx_seq_one_letter_code
_entity_poly.pdbx_strand_id
1 'polypeptide(L)'
;MTPLYSVILLTLLAGLAMPVGAMIAHYERIKPIWLEAELMHGITAFGGGALLSAIALVLVPEGIEYFSAGAAAILFLTGGFAFMVLDIQLSKSDTSMSQLVAMLSDFIPESLALGAAFALGNINGVLLAALIAMQNVPEGFNAFRELKASSH
;
A
#
# COMPACT_ATOMS: atom_id res chain seq x y z
N MET A 1 9.76 -7.81 -23.81
CA MET A 1 10.30 -6.69 -23.01
C MET A 1 11.33 -7.27 -22.08
N THR A 2 12.45 -6.58 -21.83
CA THR A 2 13.41 -7.07 -20.83
C THR A 2 12.76 -7.02 -19.44
N PRO A 3 13.06 -7.96 -18.55
CA PRO A 3 12.46 -8.00 -17.19
C PRO A 3 12.56 -6.66 -16.46
N LEU A 4 13.67 -5.95 -16.64
CA LEU A 4 13.92 -4.64 -16.02
C LEU A 4 12.88 -3.57 -16.42
N TYR A 5 12.52 -3.48 -17.71
CA TYR A 5 11.50 -2.52 -18.16
C TYR A 5 10.12 -2.83 -17.57
N SER A 6 9.78 -4.10 -17.45
CA SER A 6 8.50 -4.51 -16.84
C SER A 6 8.45 -4.13 -15.36
N VAL A 7 9.52 -4.36 -14.60
CA VAL A 7 9.61 -3.96 -13.19
C VAL A 7 9.46 -2.45 -13.06
N ILE A 8 10.26 -1.68 -13.79
CA ILE A 8 10.21 -0.21 -13.70
C ILE A 8 8.81 0.31 -14.05
N LEU A 9 8.22 -0.17 -15.15
CA LEU A 9 6.91 0.28 -15.59
C LEU A 9 5.82 -0.05 -14.56
N LEU A 10 5.80 -1.28 -14.06
CA LEU A 10 4.77 -1.72 -13.11
C LEU A 10 4.93 -1.07 -11.74
N THR A 11 6.16 -0.87 -11.26
CA THR A 11 6.42 -0.12 -10.01
C THR A 11 5.99 1.34 -10.14
N LEU A 12 6.28 1.98 -11.28
CA LEU A 12 5.81 3.34 -11.56
C LEU A 12 4.28 3.42 -11.61
N LEU A 13 3.62 2.49 -12.29
CA LEU A 13 2.16 2.46 -12.37
C LEU A 13 1.53 2.22 -10.99
N ALA A 14 2.08 1.31 -10.20
CA ALA A 14 1.64 1.06 -8.84
C ALA A 14 1.82 2.30 -7.94
N GLY A 15 2.97 2.97 -8.01
CA GLY A 15 3.22 4.21 -7.28
C GLY A 15 2.36 5.39 -7.73
N LEU A 16 2.11 5.54 -9.03
CA LEU A 16 1.24 6.58 -9.59
C LEU A 16 -0.24 6.40 -9.20
N ALA A 17 -0.64 5.24 -8.71
CA ALA A 17 -1.98 5.00 -8.20
C ALA A 17 -2.31 5.88 -6.97
N MET A 18 -1.32 6.21 -6.12
CA MET A 18 -1.50 7.15 -4.99
C MET A 18 -1.88 8.56 -5.45
N PRO A 19 -1.12 9.25 -6.34
CA PRO A 19 -1.53 10.54 -6.87
C PRO A 19 -2.90 10.51 -7.59
N VAL A 20 -3.23 9.41 -8.25
CA VAL A 20 -4.55 9.24 -8.88
C VAL A 20 -5.65 9.20 -7.81
N GLY A 21 -5.45 8.48 -6.72
CA GLY A 21 -6.38 8.48 -5.58
C GLY A 21 -6.56 9.87 -4.97
N ALA A 22 -5.46 10.59 -4.75
CA ALA A 22 -5.47 11.97 -4.27
C ALA A 22 -6.22 12.92 -5.22
N MET A 23 -6.03 12.78 -6.53
CA MET A 23 -6.77 13.55 -7.54
C MET A 23 -8.27 13.25 -7.49
N ILE A 24 -8.66 12.00 -7.35
CA ILE A 24 -10.07 11.61 -7.21
C ILE A 24 -10.66 12.31 -5.96
N ALA A 25 -9.96 12.27 -4.83
CA ALA A 25 -10.38 12.94 -3.59
C ALA A 25 -10.45 14.48 -3.73
N HIS A 26 -9.60 15.06 -4.57
CA HIS A 26 -9.61 16.50 -4.82
C HIS A 26 -10.86 16.95 -5.61
N TYR A 27 -11.26 16.17 -6.61
CA TYR A 27 -12.38 16.51 -7.50
C TYR A 27 -13.74 16.00 -7.02
N GLU A 28 -13.75 15.06 -6.06
CA GLU A 28 -15.00 14.55 -5.52
C GLU A 28 -15.81 15.65 -4.84
N ARG A 29 -17.15 15.62 -5.03
CA ARG A 29 -18.10 16.58 -4.46
C ARG A 29 -19.30 15.87 -3.85
N ILE A 30 -19.05 14.95 -2.96
CA ILE A 30 -20.12 14.23 -2.29
C ILE A 30 -20.71 15.15 -1.22
N LYS A 31 -21.99 15.51 -1.38
CA LYS A 31 -22.67 16.47 -0.49
C LYS A 31 -23.37 15.84 0.72
N PRO A 32 -23.99 14.63 0.61
CA PRO A 32 -24.62 14.02 1.77
C PRO A 32 -23.56 13.45 2.73
N ILE A 33 -23.54 13.96 3.97
CA ILE A 33 -22.56 13.55 5.01
C ILE A 33 -22.58 12.01 5.26
N TRP A 34 -23.77 11.41 5.23
CA TRP A 34 -23.88 9.97 5.43
C TRP A 34 -23.23 9.16 4.29
N LEU A 35 -23.42 9.61 3.05
CA LEU A 35 -22.84 8.94 1.88
C LEU A 35 -21.32 9.11 1.84
N GLU A 36 -20.83 10.25 2.29
CA GLU A 36 -19.40 10.53 2.44
C GLU A 36 -18.76 9.55 3.45
N ALA A 37 -19.38 9.37 4.62
CA ALA A 37 -18.89 8.44 5.64
C ALA A 37 -18.88 6.99 5.14
N GLU A 38 -19.95 6.54 4.50
CA GLU A 38 -20.03 5.17 3.93
C GLU A 38 -19.00 4.95 2.82
N LEU A 39 -18.80 5.94 1.96
CA LEU A 39 -17.79 5.87 0.90
C LEU A 39 -16.39 5.77 1.49
N MET A 40 -16.06 6.54 2.52
CA MET A 40 -14.77 6.49 3.19
C MET A 40 -14.51 5.10 3.80
N HIS A 41 -15.50 4.55 4.51
CA HIS A 41 -15.40 3.18 5.03
C HIS A 41 -15.21 2.15 3.91
N GLY A 42 -15.96 2.28 2.81
CA GLY A 42 -15.85 1.41 1.65
C GLY A 42 -14.47 1.48 0.97
N ILE A 43 -13.94 2.67 0.79
CA ILE A 43 -12.61 2.90 0.20
C ILE A 43 -11.52 2.29 1.10
N THR A 44 -11.59 2.53 2.40
CA THR A 44 -10.64 1.98 3.38
C THR A 44 -10.72 0.44 3.42
N ALA A 45 -11.92 -0.11 3.46
CA ALA A 45 -12.14 -1.56 3.45
C ALA A 45 -11.63 -2.20 2.15
N PHE A 46 -11.82 -1.54 1.00
CA PHE A 46 -11.32 -2.02 -0.29
C PHE A 46 -9.78 -2.03 -0.30
N GLY A 47 -9.13 -0.96 0.14
CA GLY A 47 -7.67 -0.89 0.25
C GLY A 47 -7.11 -1.96 1.17
N GLY A 48 -7.69 -2.13 2.36
CA GLY A 48 -7.33 -3.19 3.30
C GLY A 48 -7.53 -4.59 2.72
N GLY A 49 -8.60 -4.81 1.96
CA GLY A 49 -8.84 -6.07 1.26
C GLY A 49 -7.80 -6.37 0.18
N ALA A 50 -7.39 -5.36 -0.60
CA ALA A 50 -6.33 -5.49 -1.59
C ALA A 50 -4.98 -5.83 -0.94
N LEU A 51 -4.63 -5.15 0.17
CA LEU A 51 -3.43 -5.43 0.95
C LEU A 51 -3.41 -6.86 1.50
N LEU A 52 -4.49 -7.28 2.15
CA LEU A 52 -4.62 -8.65 2.65
C LEU A 52 -4.51 -9.68 1.52
N SER A 53 -5.05 -9.37 0.35
CA SER A 53 -4.95 -10.23 -0.84
C SER A 53 -3.50 -10.33 -1.32
N ALA A 54 -2.75 -9.23 -1.36
CA ALA A 54 -1.33 -9.23 -1.70
C ALA A 54 -0.51 -10.10 -0.73
N ILE A 55 -0.78 -9.96 0.57
CA ILE A 55 -0.11 -10.76 1.60
C ILE A 55 -0.45 -12.25 1.45
N ALA A 56 -1.74 -12.58 1.39
CA ALA A 56 -2.20 -13.98 1.44
C ALA A 56 -1.95 -14.75 0.14
N LEU A 57 -2.06 -14.08 -1.01
CA LEU A 57 -1.98 -14.75 -2.32
C LEU A 57 -0.58 -14.70 -2.95
N VAL A 58 0.25 -13.75 -2.54
CA VAL A 58 1.58 -13.56 -3.15
C VAL A 58 2.68 -13.62 -2.12
N LEU A 59 2.72 -12.69 -1.15
CA LEU A 59 3.89 -12.52 -0.29
C LEU A 59 4.13 -13.70 0.65
N VAL A 60 3.09 -14.21 1.30
CA VAL A 60 3.21 -15.37 2.20
C VAL A 60 3.53 -16.65 1.42
N PRO A 61 2.85 -17.02 0.33
CA PRO A 61 3.21 -18.14 -0.50
C PRO A 61 4.67 -18.09 -0.99
N GLU A 62 5.12 -16.96 -1.51
CA GLU A 62 6.51 -16.78 -1.94
C GLU A 62 7.47 -16.90 -0.75
N GLY A 63 7.14 -16.29 0.39
CA GLY A 63 7.98 -16.36 1.59
C GLY A 63 8.23 -17.80 2.06
N ILE A 64 7.22 -18.66 2.07
CA ILE A 64 7.36 -20.06 2.50
C ILE A 64 8.04 -20.98 1.48
N GLU A 65 8.19 -20.54 0.22
CA GLU A 65 9.02 -21.26 -0.76
C GLU A 65 10.53 -21.14 -0.44
N TYR A 66 10.96 -20.00 0.10
CA TYR A 66 12.37 -19.73 0.40
C TYR A 66 12.74 -19.90 1.86
N PHE A 67 11.78 -19.83 2.76
CA PHE A 67 11.97 -19.94 4.21
C PHE A 67 11.14 -21.09 4.78
N SER A 68 11.61 -21.67 5.89
CA SER A 68 10.72 -22.56 6.66
C SER A 68 9.50 -21.79 7.18
N ALA A 69 8.39 -22.48 7.38
CA ALA A 69 7.17 -21.83 7.89
C ALA A 69 7.39 -21.08 9.21
N GLY A 70 8.26 -21.62 10.09
CA GLY A 70 8.64 -20.95 11.35
C GLY A 70 9.42 -19.65 11.10
N ALA A 71 10.39 -19.65 10.18
CA ALA A 71 11.13 -18.46 9.84
C ALA A 71 10.25 -17.40 9.16
N ALA A 72 9.38 -17.82 8.25
CA ALA A 72 8.43 -16.89 7.62
C ALA A 72 7.49 -16.26 8.64
N ALA A 73 6.97 -17.04 9.60
CA ALA A 73 6.13 -16.54 10.69
C ALA A 73 6.87 -15.53 11.58
N ILE A 74 8.12 -15.80 11.95
CA ILE A 74 8.93 -14.88 12.76
C ILE A 74 9.19 -13.58 11.99
N LEU A 75 9.55 -13.65 10.71
CA LEU A 75 9.76 -12.47 9.88
C LEU A 75 8.49 -11.63 9.73
N PHE A 76 7.35 -12.28 9.52
CA PHE A 76 6.04 -11.63 9.43
C PHE A 76 5.69 -10.89 10.73
N LEU A 77 5.83 -11.55 11.89
CA LEU A 77 5.57 -10.94 13.20
C LEU A 77 6.54 -9.80 13.50
N THR A 78 7.82 -9.97 13.15
CA THR A 78 8.83 -8.93 13.35
C THR A 78 8.56 -7.70 12.49
N GLY A 79 8.18 -7.90 11.22
CA GLY A 79 7.76 -6.81 10.33
C GLY A 79 6.55 -6.07 10.88
N GLY A 80 5.50 -6.79 11.25
CA GLY A 80 4.29 -6.20 11.84
C GLY A 80 4.60 -5.42 13.13
N PHE A 81 5.46 -5.95 14.00
CA PHE A 81 5.87 -5.24 15.22
C PHE A 81 6.68 -3.98 14.90
N ALA A 82 7.59 -4.05 13.94
CA ALA A 82 8.39 -2.89 13.53
C ALA A 82 7.50 -1.77 12.96
N PHE A 83 6.54 -2.11 12.10
CA PHE A 83 5.57 -1.15 11.56
C PHE A 83 4.64 -0.59 12.65
N MET A 84 4.19 -1.41 13.58
CA MET A 84 3.40 -0.93 14.72
C MET A 84 4.17 0.13 15.54
N VAL A 85 5.45 -0.09 15.80
CA VAL A 85 6.28 0.88 16.53
C VAL A 85 6.46 2.17 15.72
N LEU A 86 6.69 2.04 14.41
CA LEU A 86 6.79 3.19 13.50
C LEU A 86 5.50 4.00 13.49
N ASP A 87 4.35 3.36 13.33
CA ASP A 87 3.03 4.00 13.31
C ASP A 87 2.74 4.75 14.63
N ILE A 88 3.01 4.13 15.78
CA ILE A 88 2.91 4.78 17.08
C ILE A 88 3.82 6.02 17.20
N GLN A 89 5.00 6.00 16.59
CA GLN A 89 5.90 7.15 16.62
C GLN A 89 5.41 8.26 15.70
N LEU A 90 4.93 7.93 14.50
CA LEU A 90 4.42 8.89 13.53
C LEU A 90 3.11 9.53 14.00
N SER A 91 2.21 8.76 14.60
CA SER A 91 0.93 9.27 15.14
C SER A 91 1.10 10.30 16.26
N LYS A 92 2.26 10.30 16.95
CA LYS A 92 2.57 11.32 17.97
C LYS A 92 2.99 12.67 17.37
N SER A 93 3.37 12.71 16.12
CA SER A 93 3.92 13.90 15.47
C SER A 93 2.87 14.79 14.81
N ASP A 94 1.69 14.29 14.53
CA ASP A 94 0.49 14.96 13.97
C ASP A 94 0.78 16.04 12.93
N THR A 95 1.74 15.77 12.03
CA THR A 95 2.20 16.71 11.01
C THR A 95 1.98 16.13 9.61
N SER A 96 1.80 17.01 8.62
CA SER A 96 1.73 16.59 7.21
C SER A 96 2.95 15.77 6.76
N MET A 97 4.10 15.98 7.43
CA MET A 97 5.32 15.24 7.17
C MET A 97 5.23 13.79 7.69
N SER A 98 4.57 13.54 8.82
CA SER A 98 4.40 12.18 9.36
C SER A 98 3.54 11.31 8.45
N GLN A 99 2.51 11.86 7.83
CA GLN A 99 1.70 11.15 6.84
C GLN A 99 2.51 10.77 5.59
N LEU A 100 3.33 11.70 5.07
CA LEU A 100 4.23 11.39 3.96
C LEU A 100 5.23 10.28 4.31
N VAL A 101 5.80 10.31 5.52
CA VAL A 101 6.72 9.27 5.98
C VAL A 101 6.01 7.93 6.12
N ALA A 102 4.77 7.89 6.61
CA ALA A 102 3.97 6.66 6.67
C ALA A 102 3.78 6.07 5.28
N MET A 103 3.27 6.84 4.31
CA MET A 103 3.08 6.41 2.92
C MET A 103 4.37 5.88 2.28
N LEU A 104 5.49 6.58 2.47
CA LEU A 104 6.80 6.14 1.95
C LEU A 104 7.30 4.86 2.64
N SER A 105 7.01 4.70 3.92
CA SER A 105 7.38 3.51 4.68
C SER A 105 6.66 2.25 4.20
N ASP A 106 5.42 2.38 3.74
CA ASP A 106 4.67 1.29 3.13
C ASP A 106 5.15 1.02 1.70
N PHE A 107 5.38 2.05 0.90
CA PHE A 107 5.78 1.91 -0.49
C PHE A 107 7.17 1.29 -0.69
N ILE A 108 8.11 1.51 0.24
CA ILE A 108 9.48 0.96 0.13
C ILE A 108 9.47 -0.58 0.15
N PRO A 109 8.92 -1.27 1.17
CA PRO A 109 8.87 -2.72 1.19
C PRO A 109 8.05 -3.31 0.05
N GLU A 110 6.97 -2.66 -0.39
CA GLU A 110 6.19 -3.09 -1.55
C GLU A 110 7.01 -3.06 -2.85
N SER A 111 7.77 -1.99 -3.06
CA SER A 111 8.65 -1.86 -4.23
C SER A 111 9.77 -2.90 -4.22
N LEU A 112 10.32 -3.23 -3.04
CA LEU A 112 11.31 -4.27 -2.88
C LEU A 112 10.72 -5.66 -3.16
N ALA A 113 9.53 -5.96 -2.63
CA ALA A 113 8.83 -7.22 -2.87
C ALA A 113 8.50 -7.39 -4.37
N LEU A 114 8.03 -6.34 -5.02
CA LEU A 114 7.76 -6.34 -6.45
C LEU A 114 9.03 -6.58 -7.27
N GLY A 115 10.13 -5.90 -6.92
CA GLY A 115 11.42 -6.11 -7.54
C GLY A 115 11.94 -7.54 -7.37
N ALA A 116 11.79 -8.12 -6.19
CA ALA A 116 12.17 -9.50 -5.91
C ALA A 116 11.33 -10.50 -6.72
N ALA A 117 10.01 -10.35 -6.76
CA ALA A 117 9.11 -11.20 -7.55
C ALA A 117 9.51 -11.25 -9.03
N PHE A 118 9.85 -10.11 -9.62
CA PHE A 118 10.32 -10.06 -11.01
C PHE A 118 11.73 -10.60 -11.20
N ALA A 119 12.65 -10.38 -10.25
CA ALA A 119 14.02 -10.91 -10.32
C ALA A 119 14.03 -12.45 -10.28
N LEU A 120 13.11 -13.06 -9.56
CA LEU A 120 12.93 -14.51 -9.47
C LEU A 120 12.13 -15.08 -10.66
N GLY A 121 11.69 -14.24 -11.60
CA GLY A 121 10.90 -14.67 -12.75
C GLY A 121 9.49 -15.16 -12.38
N ASN A 122 8.99 -14.73 -11.23
CA ASN A 122 7.70 -15.17 -10.72
C ASN A 122 6.55 -14.56 -11.52
N ILE A 123 5.63 -15.42 -11.97
CA ILE A 123 4.42 -15.01 -12.70
C ILE A 123 3.49 -14.13 -11.83
N ASN A 124 3.62 -14.25 -10.52
CA ASN A 124 2.82 -13.49 -9.55
C ASN A 124 3.23 -12.01 -9.44
N GLY A 125 4.38 -11.60 -10.02
CA GLY A 125 4.82 -10.21 -9.98
C GLY A 125 3.82 -9.22 -10.59
N VAL A 126 3.11 -9.63 -11.65
CA VAL A 126 2.05 -8.80 -12.26
C VAL A 126 0.82 -8.71 -11.35
N LEU A 127 0.44 -9.83 -10.72
CA LEU A 127 -0.65 -9.84 -9.74
C LEU A 127 -0.31 -8.97 -8.54
N LEU A 128 0.90 -9.06 -8.01
CA LEU A 128 1.38 -8.23 -6.92
C LEU A 128 1.33 -6.73 -7.29
N ALA A 129 1.82 -6.36 -8.48
CA ALA A 129 1.75 -4.98 -8.96
C ALA A 129 0.30 -4.47 -9.07
N ALA A 130 -0.63 -5.30 -9.54
CA ALA A 130 -2.04 -4.95 -9.62
C ALA A 130 -2.65 -4.74 -8.23
N LEU A 131 -2.37 -5.62 -7.27
CA LEU A 131 -2.86 -5.51 -5.90
C LEU A 131 -2.29 -4.28 -5.19
N ILE A 132 -1.00 -3.97 -5.36
CA ILE A 132 -0.37 -2.75 -4.86
C ILE A 132 -1.03 -1.51 -5.49
N ALA A 133 -1.27 -1.49 -6.79
CA ALA A 133 -1.97 -0.37 -7.42
C ALA A 133 -3.39 -0.19 -6.87
N MET A 134 -4.12 -1.29 -6.64
CA MET A 134 -5.48 -1.26 -6.11
C MET A 134 -5.54 -0.73 -4.67
N GLN A 135 -4.55 -1.01 -3.82
CA GLN A 135 -4.52 -0.45 -2.46
C GLN A 135 -4.02 1.00 -2.43
N ASN A 136 -3.10 1.37 -3.31
CA ASN A 136 -2.52 2.71 -3.37
C ASN A 136 -3.54 3.78 -3.78
N VAL A 137 -4.58 3.46 -4.57
CA VAL A 137 -5.67 4.40 -4.88
C VAL A 137 -6.45 4.82 -3.64
N PRO A 138 -7.00 3.90 -2.82
CA PRO A 138 -7.62 4.23 -1.53
C PRO A 138 -6.71 4.98 -0.58
N GLU A 139 -5.46 4.57 -0.49
CA GLU A 139 -4.47 5.20 0.38
C GLU A 139 -4.22 6.66 0.02
N GLY A 140 -3.95 6.93 -1.26
CA GLY A 140 -3.79 8.30 -1.77
C GLY A 140 -5.04 9.14 -1.61
N PHE A 141 -6.23 8.54 -1.77
CA PHE A 141 -7.50 9.21 -1.53
C PHE A 141 -7.66 9.63 -0.06
N ASN A 142 -7.44 8.71 0.87
CA ASN A 142 -7.55 8.96 2.30
C ASN A 142 -6.51 9.99 2.77
N ALA A 143 -5.24 9.83 2.38
CA ALA A 143 -4.16 10.74 2.75
C ALA A 143 -4.44 12.18 2.29
N PHE A 144 -4.97 12.38 1.08
CA PHE A 144 -5.34 13.71 0.60
C PHE A 144 -6.44 14.34 1.47
N ARG A 145 -7.44 13.58 1.86
CA ARG A 145 -8.54 14.07 2.71
C ARG A 145 -8.07 14.43 4.11
N GLU A 146 -7.23 13.62 4.71
CA GLU A 146 -6.64 13.89 6.02
C GLU A 146 -5.77 15.15 5.99
N LEU A 147 -4.90 15.29 4.98
CA LEU A 147 -4.09 16.49 4.80
C LEU A 147 -4.95 17.76 4.63
N LYS A 148 -6.03 17.64 3.88
CA LYS A 148 -6.97 18.77 3.70
C LYS A 148 -7.70 19.12 5.00
N ALA A 149 -8.08 18.14 5.80
CA ALA A 149 -8.73 18.36 7.10
C ALA A 149 -7.79 18.99 8.13
N SER A 150 -6.50 18.61 8.13
CA SER A 150 -5.48 19.16 9.04
C SER A 150 -5.00 20.58 8.66
N SER A 151 -5.31 21.06 7.45
CA SER A 151 -4.91 22.39 6.97
C SER A 151 -5.90 23.51 7.28
N HIS A 152 -7.02 23.20 7.95
CA HIS A 152 -8.06 24.13 8.41
C HIS A 152 -8.15 24.14 9.93
#